data_440833dd866e1883e0cccc065d824066
#
_entry.id   440833dd866e1883e0cccc065d824066
#
_cell.length_a   1.000
_cell.length_b   1.000
_cell.length_c   1.000
_cell.angle_alpha   90.00
_cell.angle_beta   90.00
_cell.angle_gamma   90.00
#
_symmetry.space_group_name_H-M   'P 1'
#
loop_
_entity.id
_entity.type
_entity.pdbx_description
1 polymer ?
#
loop_
_entity_poly.entity_id
_entity_poly.type
_entity_poly.pdbx_seq_one_letter_code
_entity_poly.pdbx_strand_id
1 'polypeptide(L)'
;MHGVRMRATGQTQWPAAKAGWAVAVAVVAMLAGCGGNSTLQTLPPQESFTSAATFSRMFDARAEQTCEAARRALLSQGYIIDTSRKDLVEGNKNFQPEAERHMQMHIRVVCAAESADGKLSVGFVTALQDTYALRKASNSASVGVSALGSLSLPFSAGHDSMIKVGSETIQSERFYESFFELMRRYLLVDAADVATSPAESASAKKP
;
A
#
# COMPACT_ATOMS: atom_id res chain seq x y z
N MET A 1 15.16 37.13 88.00
CA MET A 1 16.50 36.74 87.50
C MET A 1 16.35 36.24 86.09
N HIS A 2 17.17 36.71 85.21
CA HIS A 2 17.37 36.32 83.80
C HIS A 2 16.35 36.84 82.77
N GLY A 3 16.79 37.93 82.18
CA GLY A 3 16.20 38.56 81.02
C GLY A 3 16.47 37.82 79.72
N VAL A 4 15.49 37.88 78.85
CA VAL A 4 15.62 37.41 77.48
C VAL A 4 15.60 38.59 76.48
N ARG A 5 16.70 38.80 75.79
CA ARG A 5 16.85 39.84 74.77
C ARG A 5 16.13 39.40 73.46
N MET A 6 15.22 40.24 72.98
CA MET A 6 14.67 40.13 71.61
C MET A 6 15.73 40.59 70.64
N ARG A 7 16.01 39.73 69.65
CA ARG A 7 16.80 40.06 68.41
C ARG A 7 15.84 40.46 67.29
N ALA A 8 16.07 41.66 66.81
CA ALA A 8 15.38 42.17 65.63
C ALA A 8 15.77 41.37 64.34
N THR A 9 14.77 40.93 63.65
CA THR A 9 14.94 40.29 62.33
C THR A 9 15.09 41.36 61.29
N GLY A 10 16.25 41.37 60.60
CA GLY A 10 16.52 42.25 59.48
C GLY A 10 15.69 41.88 58.29
N GLN A 11 14.89 42.81 57.77
CA GLN A 11 14.24 42.72 56.53
C GLN A 11 15.26 42.96 55.37
N THR A 12 15.56 41.96 54.63
CA THR A 12 16.32 42.10 53.40
C THR A 12 15.39 42.65 52.29
N GLN A 13 15.49 43.93 51.99
CA GLN A 13 14.89 44.55 50.83
C GLN A 13 15.60 44.04 49.56
N TRP A 14 14.88 43.29 48.78
CA TRP A 14 15.34 42.88 47.45
C TRP A 14 15.07 44.01 46.46
N PRO A 15 16.05 44.47 45.67
CA PRO A 15 15.85 45.58 44.75
C PRO A 15 14.90 45.15 43.61
N ALA A 16 13.79 45.84 43.50
CA ALA A 16 12.72 45.63 42.49
C ALA A 16 13.19 45.64 41.03
N ALA A 17 14.39 46.11 40.74
CA ALA A 17 14.97 46.20 39.41
C ALA A 17 15.40 44.81 38.82
N LYS A 18 15.63 43.78 39.65
CA LYS A 18 16.03 42.45 39.18
C LYS A 18 14.86 41.53 38.82
N ALA A 19 13.66 41.81 39.32
CA ALA A 19 12.46 41.02 39.01
C ALA A 19 11.95 41.23 37.60
N GLY A 20 12.07 42.46 37.07
CA GLY A 20 11.65 42.78 35.71
C GLY A 20 12.49 42.09 34.62
N TRP A 21 13.78 41.91 34.87
CA TRP A 21 14.67 41.29 33.92
C TRP A 21 14.49 39.75 33.86
N ALA A 22 14.18 39.12 34.96
CA ALA A 22 13.89 37.68 35.00
C ALA A 22 12.59 37.34 34.26
N VAL A 23 11.58 38.19 34.36
CA VAL A 23 10.31 38.02 33.62
C VAL A 23 10.51 38.24 32.11
N ALA A 24 11.30 39.23 31.71
CA ALA A 24 11.61 39.50 30.30
C ALA A 24 12.39 38.35 29.67
N VAL A 25 13.35 37.74 30.36
CA VAL A 25 14.10 36.57 29.84
C VAL A 25 13.21 35.34 29.76
N ALA A 26 12.29 35.13 30.70
CA ALA A 26 11.35 34.02 30.66
C ALA A 26 10.36 34.11 29.48
N VAL A 27 9.88 35.34 29.14
CA VAL A 27 8.99 35.56 28.01
C VAL A 27 9.70 35.34 26.66
N VAL A 28 10.97 35.76 26.56
CA VAL A 28 11.76 35.52 25.32
C VAL A 28 12.08 34.03 25.14
N ALA A 29 12.31 33.28 26.23
CA ALA A 29 12.52 31.83 26.18
C ALA A 29 11.26 31.04 25.72
N MET A 30 10.06 31.55 26.04
CA MET A 30 8.81 30.90 25.56
C MET A 30 8.48 31.17 24.11
N LEU A 31 8.99 32.24 23.50
CA LEU A 31 8.80 32.51 22.06
C LEU A 31 9.78 31.73 21.15
N ALA A 32 10.85 31.20 21.71
CA ALA A 32 11.82 30.38 20.93
C ALA A 32 11.38 28.92 20.73
N GLY A 33 10.26 28.50 21.31
CA GLY A 33 9.78 27.09 21.27
C GLY A 33 8.89 26.73 20.08
N CYS A 34 8.56 27.64 19.18
CA CYS A 34 7.71 27.37 17.98
C CYS A 34 8.53 27.39 16.70
N GLY A 35 9.45 26.46 16.54
CA GLY A 35 10.23 26.37 15.33
C GLY A 35 10.78 24.98 15.11
N GLY A 36 10.01 24.11 14.50
CA GLY A 36 10.54 22.81 14.13
C GLY A 36 9.49 21.78 13.76
N ASN A 37 8.49 22.14 12.97
CA ASN A 37 7.90 21.15 12.08
C ASN A 37 8.92 20.91 10.97
N SER A 38 9.94 20.11 11.27
CA SER A 38 10.64 19.38 10.23
C SER A 38 9.60 18.46 9.61
N THR A 39 8.90 18.91 8.59
CA THR A 39 8.35 18.01 7.60
C THR A 39 9.54 17.17 7.16
N LEU A 40 9.61 15.94 7.66
CA LEU A 40 10.49 14.93 7.12
C LEU A 40 10.11 14.86 5.64
N GLN A 41 10.88 15.55 4.83
CA GLN A 41 10.80 15.45 3.39
C GLN A 41 11.20 14.00 3.13
N THR A 42 10.18 13.13 2.98
CA THR A 42 10.39 11.74 2.59
C THR A 42 11.09 11.82 1.24
N LEU A 43 12.39 11.61 1.26
CA LEU A 43 13.15 11.40 0.03
C LEU A 43 12.43 10.31 -0.76
N PRO A 44 12.27 10.46 -2.07
CA PRO A 44 11.71 9.41 -2.90
C PRO A 44 12.51 8.12 -2.61
N PRO A 45 11.83 6.96 -2.49
CA PRO A 45 12.51 5.70 -2.25
C PRO A 45 13.62 5.53 -3.28
N GLN A 46 14.86 5.36 -2.80
CA GLN A 46 15.96 5.05 -3.69
C GLN A 46 15.82 3.60 -4.15
N GLU A 47 15.64 3.43 -5.44
CA GLU A 47 15.64 2.11 -6.05
C GLU A 47 17.01 1.46 -5.89
N SER A 48 17.07 0.28 -5.27
CA SER A 48 18.29 -0.48 -5.11
C SER A 48 18.13 -1.86 -5.74
N PHE A 49 18.82 -2.11 -6.85
CA PHE A 49 18.80 -3.38 -7.58
C PHE A 49 19.67 -4.44 -6.87
N THR A 50 19.40 -4.71 -5.58
CA THR A 50 20.25 -5.57 -4.76
C THR A 50 19.77 -7.01 -4.65
N SER A 51 18.48 -7.29 -4.92
CA SER A 51 17.90 -8.63 -4.81
C SER A 51 17.08 -8.98 -6.05
N ALA A 52 17.49 -10.00 -6.78
CA ALA A 52 16.74 -10.56 -7.91
C ALA A 52 15.62 -11.52 -7.44
N ALA A 53 15.67 -12.00 -6.18
CA ALA A 53 14.87 -13.13 -5.74
C ALA A 53 13.47 -12.77 -5.25
N THR A 54 13.23 -11.54 -4.79
CA THR A 54 11.95 -11.18 -4.16
C THR A 54 10.78 -11.26 -5.15
N PHE A 55 10.98 -10.76 -6.37
CA PHE A 55 9.92 -10.65 -7.38
C PHE A 55 9.99 -11.71 -8.46
N SER A 56 10.89 -12.69 -8.35
CA SER A 56 11.06 -13.75 -9.33
C SER A 56 11.36 -15.11 -8.70
N ARG A 57 10.93 -16.18 -9.37
CA ARG A 57 11.20 -17.56 -8.96
C ARG A 57 11.37 -18.45 -10.18
N MET A 58 12.34 -19.37 -10.09
CA MET A 58 12.57 -20.41 -11.08
C MET A 58 11.64 -21.61 -10.81
N PHE A 59 11.14 -22.21 -11.89
CA PHE A 59 10.27 -23.37 -11.89
C PHE A 59 10.76 -24.42 -12.88
N ASP A 60 10.68 -25.70 -12.44
CA ASP A 60 10.93 -26.88 -13.26
C ASP A 60 9.71 -27.15 -14.17
N ALA A 61 9.39 -26.21 -15.03
CA ALA A 61 8.25 -26.24 -15.92
C ALA A 61 8.47 -25.29 -17.08
N ARG A 62 7.76 -25.51 -18.18
CA ARG A 62 7.76 -24.56 -19.32
C ARG A 62 7.06 -23.27 -18.94
N ALA A 63 7.46 -22.17 -19.55
CA ALA A 63 6.88 -20.84 -19.31
C ALA A 63 5.35 -20.83 -19.37
N GLU A 64 4.77 -21.53 -20.37
CA GLU A 64 3.33 -21.65 -20.52
C GLU A 64 2.66 -22.37 -19.33
N GLN A 65 3.29 -23.45 -18.82
CA GLN A 65 2.79 -24.19 -17.64
C GLN A 65 2.89 -23.33 -16.38
N THR A 66 3.98 -22.59 -16.24
CA THR A 66 4.19 -21.65 -15.11
C THR A 66 3.14 -20.54 -15.09
N CYS A 67 2.82 -19.97 -16.25
CA CYS A 67 1.75 -18.97 -16.35
C CYS A 67 0.35 -19.59 -16.12
N GLU A 68 0.09 -20.81 -16.58
CA GLU A 68 -1.16 -21.49 -16.27
C GLU A 68 -1.30 -21.77 -14.75
N ALA A 69 -0.23 -22.20 -14.10
CA ALA A 69 -0.22 -22.34 -12.65
C ALA A 69 -0.46 -21.02 -11.92
N ALA A 70 0.13 -19.91 -12.41
CA ALA A 70 -0.13 -18.58 -11.90
C ALA A 70 -1.60 -18.18 -12.06
N ARG A 71 -2.19 -18.43 -13.22
CA ARG A 71 -3.61 -18.17 -13.47
C ARG A 71 -4.52 -18.91 -12.49
N ARG A 72 -4.26 -20.20 -12.28
CA ARG A 72 -5.02 -21.03 -11.30
C ARG A 72 -4.80 -20.54 -9.88
N ALA A 73 -3.57 -20.16 -9.53
CA ALA A 73 -3.27 -19.57 -8.23
C ALA A 73 -4.10 -18.31 -7.97
N LEU A 74 -4.15 -17.39 -8.93
CA LEU A 74 -4.95 -16.16 -8.83
C LEU A 74 -6.44 -16.46 -8.70
N LEU A 75 -6.98 -17.33 -9.56
CA LEU A 75 -8.39 -17.75 -9.52
C LEU A 75 -8.76 -18.36 -8.17
N SER A 76 -7.90 -19.22 -7.61
CA SER A 76 -8.15 -19.85 -6.31
C SER A 76 -8.22 -18.86 -5.14
N GLN A 77 -7.60 -17.69 -5.30
CA GLN A 77 -7.62 -16.61 -4.32
C GLN A 77 -8.73 -15.57 -4.60
N GLY A 78 -9.59 -15.82 -5.60
CA GLY A 78 -10.72 -14.95 -5.94
C GLY A 78 -10.31 -13.69 -6.74
N TYR A 79 -9.21 -13.75 -7.48
CA TYR A 79 -8.89 -12.71 -8.46
C TYR A 79 -9.71 -12.88 -9.71
N ILE A 80 -10.08 -11.76 -10.31
CA ILE A 80 -10.67 -11.69 -11.65
C ILE A 80 -9.49 -11.59 -12.62
N ILE A 81 -9.48 -12.48 -13.63
CA ILE A 81 -8.40 -12.48 -14.64
C ILE A 81 -8.75 -11.49 -15.74
N ASP A 82 -7.88 -10.52 -15.96
CA ASP A 82 -8.00 -9.49 -17.00
C ASP A 82 -7.31 -9.93 -18.29
N THR A 83 -6.12 -10.51 -18.16
CA THR A 83 -5.31 -10.98 -19.27
C THR A 83 -4.81 -12.40 -19.00
N SER A 84 -4.93 -13.28 -19.99
CA SER A 84 -4.38 -14.63 -19.94
C SER A 84 -3.75 -14.98 -21.30
N ARG A 85 -2.42 -15.00 -21.31
CA ARG A 85 -1.60 -15.41 -22.47
C ARG A 85 -0.61 -16.48 -22.02
N LYS A 86 0.10 -17.08 -22.96
CA LYS A 86 1.09 -18.13 -22.68
C LYS A 86 2.26 -17.66 -21.81
N ASP A 87 2.57 -16.37 -21.87
CA ASP A 87 3.71 -15.71 -21.25
C ASP A 87 3.34 -14.63 -20.22
N LEU A 88 2.02 -14.33 -20.09
CA LEU A 88 1.54 -13.24 -19.25
C LEU A 88 0.17 -13.56 -18.66
N VAL A 89 0.04 -13.38 -17.36
CA VAL A 89 -1.24 -13.39 -16.64
C VAL A 89 -1.38 -12.13 -15.82
N GLU A 90 -2.54 -11.48 -15.93
CA GLU A 90 -2.91 -10.34 -15.12
C GLU A 90 -4.26 -10.57 -14.46
N GLY A 91 -4.39 -10.15 -13.22
CA GLY A 91 -5.64 -10.24 -12.51
C GLY A 91 -5.75 -9.17 -11.43
N ASN A 92 -6.99 -8.84 -11.09
CA ASN A 92 -7.29 -7.86 -10.07
C ASN A 92 -8.25 -8.42 -9.02
N LYS A 93 -8.21 -7.83 -7.82
CA LYS A 93 -9.12 -8.13 -6.72
C LYS A 93 -9.40 -6.88 -5.92
N ASN A 94 -10.68 -6.64 -5.64
CA ASN A 94 -11.12 -5.50 -4.87
C ASN A 94 -11.29 -5.86 -3.40
N PHE A 95 -10.95 -4.93 -2.51
CA PHE A 95 -11.08 -5.04 -1.07
C PHE A 95 -11.74 -3.77 -0.53
N GLN A 96 -12.54 -3.93 0.49
CA GLN A 96 -13.13 -2.81 1.22
C GLN A 96 -12.91 -3.02 2.73
N PRO A 97 -11.71 -2.67 3.25
CA PRO A 97 -11.40 -2.85 4.66
C PRO A 97 -12.25 -1.95 5.58
N GLU A 98 -12.70 -0.80 5.08
CA GLU A 98 -13.51 0.18 5.78
C GLU A 98 -14.56 0.76 4.82
N ALA A 99 -15.65 1.32 5.37
CA ALA A 99 -16.79 1.80 4.58
C ALA A 99 -16.43 2.84 3.50
N GLU A 100 -15.42 3.70 3.76
CA GLU A 100 -15.00 4.77 2.85
C GLU A 100 -13.64 4.51 2.17
N ARG A 101 -12.99 3.38 2.49
CA ARG A 101 -11.71 3.00 1.91
C ARG A 101 -11.86 1.80 1.00
N HIS A 102 -11.65 2.00 -0.28
CA HIS A 102 -11.63 0.96 -1.28
C HIS A 102 -10.21 0.71 -1.74
N MET A 103 -9.83 -0.54 -1.87
CA MET A 103 -8.51 -0.95 -2.31
C MET A 103 -8.64 -1.94 -3.46
N GLN A 104 -7.75 -1.85 -4.44
CA GLN A 104 -7.66 -2.80 -5.52
C GLN A 104 -6.24 -3.32 -5.60
N MET A 105 -6.08 -4.62 -5.69
CA MET A 105 -4.80 -5.27 -5.92
C MET A 105 -4.74 -5.79 -7.34
N HIS A 106 -3.71 -5.38 -8.07
CA HIS A 106 -3.37 -5.88 -9.39
C HIS A 106 -2.14 -6.75 -9.30
N ILE A 107 -2.23 -7.97 -9.81
CA ILE A 107 -1.08 -8.87 -9.90
C ILE A 107 -0.82 -9.15 -11.38
N ARG A 108 0.44 -8.95 -11.75
CA ARG A 108 0.97 -9.26 -13.08
C ARG A 108 2.06 -10.32 -12.95
N VAL A 109 1.94 -11.40 -13.71
CA VAL A 109 2.90 -12.50 -13.79
C VAL A 109 3.39 -12.63 -15.22
N VAL A 110 4.70 -12.50 -15.40
CA VAL A 110 5.38 -12.74 -16.70
C VAL A 110 6.18 -14.02 -16.56
N CYS A 111 6.04 -14.95 -17.50
CA CYS A 111 6.74 -16.22 -17.49
C CYS A 111 7.69 -16.28 -18.69
N ALA A 112 8.97 -16.41 -18.42
CA ALA A 112 10.01 -16.49 -19.44
C ALA A 112 10.71 -17.84 -19.40
N ALA A 113 11.04 -18.40 -20.56
CA ALA A 113 11.86 -19.59 -20.65
C ALA A 113 13.30 -19.24 -20.24
N GLU A 114 13.88 -20.05 -19.34
CA GLU A 114 15.25 -19.85 -18.84
C GLU A 114 16.25 -20.80 -19.53
N SER A 115 15.79 -22.01 -19.89
CA SER A 115 16.64 -22.99 -20.55
C SER A 115 16.35 -23.08 -22.05
N ALA A 116 17.36 -23.40 -22.86
CA ALA A 116 17.24 -23.56 -24.30
C ALA A 116 16.31 -24.72 -24.72
N ASP A 117 16.17 -25.74 -23.86
CA ASP A 117 15.23 -26.86 -24.05
C ASP A 117 13.81 -26.52 -23.58
N GLY A 118 13.59 -25.33 -23.03
CA GLY A 118 12.32 -24.84 -22.56
C GLY A 118 11.76 -25.55 -21.33
N LYS A 119 12.54 -26.38 -20.63
CA LYS A 119 12.07 -27.13 -19.45
C LYS A 119 12.10 -26.32 -18.16
N LEU A 120 12.91 -25.27 -18.13
CA LEU A 120 13.01 -24.34 -17.02
C LEU A 120 12.43 -22.99 -17.40
N SER A 121 11.72 -22.37 -16.48
CA SER A 121 11.18 -21.03 -16.65
C SER A 121 11.35 -20.19 -15.39
N VAL A 122 11.31 -18.88 -15.56
CA VAL A 122 11.25 -17.91 -14.47
C VAL A 122 9.90 -17.20 -14.52
N GLY A 123 9.23 -17.18 -13.36
CA GLY A 123 8.05 -16.36 -13.13
C GLY A 123 8.44 -15.05 -12.46
N PHE A 124 8.18 -13.92 -13.11
CA PHE A 124 8.33 -12.58 -12.56
C PHE A 124 6.96 -12.09 -12.11
N VAL A 125 6.84 -11.65 -10.87
CA VAL A 125 5.58 -11.23 -10.28
C VAL A 125 5.67 -9.80 -9.80
N THR A 126 4.70 -8.98 -10.19
CA THR A 126 4.53 -7.61 -9.68
C THR A 126 3.13 -7.50 -9.09
N ALA A 127 3.02 -7.03 -7.86
CA ALA A 127 1.75 -6.75 -7.21
C ALA A 127 1.67 -5.26 -6.87
N LEU A 128 0.62 -4.59 -7.37
CA LEU A 128 0.31 -3.19 -7.12
C LEU A 128 -0.95 -3.10 -6.26
N GLN A 129 -0.91 -2.26 -5.24
CA GLN A 129 -2.06 -1.92 -4.43
C GLN A 129 -2.48 -0.48 -4.71
N ASP A 130 -3.70 -0.31 -5.23
CA ASP A 130 -4.32 0.98 -5.44
C ASP A 130 -5.30 1.27 -4.31
N THR A 131 -5.25 2.49 -3.79
CA THR A 131 -6.19 2.98 -2.78
C THR A 131 -7.08 4.05 -3.39
N TYR A 132 -8.39 3.90 -3.18
CA TYR A 132 -9.41 4.82 -3.64
C TYR A 132 -10.14 5.41 -2.44
N ALA A 133 -10.44 6.71 -2.51
CA ALA A 133 -11.29 7.40 -1.55
C ALA A 133 -12.55 7.93 -2.21
N LEU A 134 -13.65 7.91 -1.46
CA LEU A 134 -14.92 8.48 -1.90
C LEU A 134 -14.84 10.00 -1.77
N ARG A 135 -14.96 10.71 -2.87
CA ARG A 135 -15.05 12.18 -2.86
C ARG A 135 -16.49 12.60 -3.08
N LYS A 136 -17.07 13.21 -2.07
CA LYS A 136 -18.38 13.86 -2.18
C LYS A 136 -18.25 15.13 -3.00
N ALA A 137 -18.90 15.20 -4.14
CA ALA A 137 -18.94 16.44 -4.93
C ALA A 137 -19.89 17.43 -4.26
N SER A 138 -19.37 18.44 -3.56
CA SER A 138 -20.14 19.55 -3.06
C SER A 138 -20.38 20.56 -4.21
N ASN A 139 -21.38 20.32 -5.02
CA ASN A 139 -21.85 21.32 -5.99
C ASN A 139 -22.76 22.30 -5.28
N SER A 140 -22.23 23.38 -4.72
CA SER A 140 -23.00 24.54 -4.33
C SER A 140 -23.21 25.44 -5.56
N ALA A 141 -24.34 25.25 -6.25
CA ALA A 141 -24.77 26.20 -7.27
C ALA A 141 -25.45 27.37 -6.56
N SER A 142 -24.78 28.53 -6.49
CA SER A 142 -25.39 29.77 -6.06
C SER A 142 -26.13 30.40 -7.24
N VAL A 143 -27.45 30.37 -7.24
CA VAL A 143 -28.27 31.17 -8.18
C VAL A 143 -28.49 32.53 -7.54
N GLY A 144 -27.76 33.52 -8.02
CA GLY A 144 -27.95 34.92 -7.63
C GLY A 144 -29.18 35.51 -8.29
N VAL A 145 -30.24 35.73 -7.53
CA VAL A 145 -31.39 36.58 -7.95
C VAL A 145 -31.16 37.95 -7.34
N SER A 146 -30.75 38.90 -8.17
CA SER A 146 -30.21 40.20 -7.77
C SER A 146 -31.21 41.22 -7.17
N ALA A 147 -32.43 40.79 -6.79
CA ALA A 147 -33.43 41.71 -6.26
C ALA A 147 -33.96 41.39 -4.84
N LEU A 148 -33.77 40.18 -4.29
CA LEU A 148 -34.38 39.76 -3.02
C LEU A 148 -33.50 38.90 -2.12
N GLY A 149 -32.17 39.01 -2.20
CA GLY A 149 -31.25 38.23 -1.35
C GLY A 149 -30.89 36.88 -1.98
N SER A 150 -29.66 36.44 -1.76
CA SER A 150 -29.15 35.17 -2.24
C SER A 150 -29.68 34.01 -1.38
N LEU A 151 -30.55 33.16 -1.94
CA LEU A 151 -30.97 31.94 -1.33
C LEU A 151 -30.05 30.82 -1.84
N SER A 152 -29.14 30.36 -1.00
CA SER A 152 -28.28 29.20 -1.29
C SER A 152 -29.06 27.92 -0.98
N LEU A 153 -29.61 27.27 -1.98
CA LEU A 153 -30.20 25.93 -1.84
C LEU A 153 -29.07 24.92 -2.08
N PRO A 154 -28.74 24.07 -1.12
CA PRO A 154 -27.81 22.97 -1.36
C PRO A 154 -28.52 21.90 -2.22
N PHE A 155 -28.29 21.96 -3.51
CA PHE A 155 -28.64 20.85 -4.39
C PHE A 155 -27.57 19.78 -4.25
N SER A 156 -27.80 18.81 -3.43
CA SER A 156 -27.01 17.57 -3.35
C SER A 156 -27.36 16.65 -4.51
N ALA A 157 -27.07 17.04 -5.73
CA ALA A 157 -26.88 16.07 -6.82
C ALA A 157 -25.44 15.54 -6.71
N GLY A 158 -25.15 14.89 -5.58
CA GLY A 158 -23.87 14.31 -5.30
C GLY A 158 -23.68 13.05 -6.12
N HIS A 159 -22.97 13.15 -7.22
CA HIS A 159 -22.30 11.98 -7.79
C HIS A 159 -21.06 11.74 -6.95
N ASP A 160 -21.16 10.84 -5.97
CA ASP A 160 -20.03 10.35 -5.23
C ASP A 160 -19.09 9.67 -6.23
N SER A 161 -17.88 10.22 -6.40
CA SER A 161 -16.89 9.66 -7.30
C SER A 161 -15.75 9.04 -6.50
N MET A 162 -15.41 7.80 -6.83
CA MET A 162 -14.20 7.15 -6.32
C MET A 162 -12.98 7.70 -7.07
N ILE A 163 -12.05 8.29 -6.34
CA ILE A 163 -10.80 8.77 -6.89
C ILE A 163 -9.64 7.95 -6.35
N LYS A 164 -8.70 7.62 -7.22
CA LYS A 164 -7.44 6.97 -6.84
C LYS A 164 -6.58 7.97 -6.08
N VAL A 165 -6.26 7.67 -4.83
CA VAL A 165 -5.48 8.54 -3.95
C VAL A 165 -4.07 8.04 -3.68
N GLY A 166 -3.79 6.78 -4.01
CA GLY A 166 -2.48 6.17 -3.86
C GLY A 166 -2.31 4.94 -4.72
N SER A 167 -1.06 4.61 -5.03
CA SER A 167 -0.64 3.40 -5.70
C SER A 167 0.74 3.02 -5.18
N GLU A 168 0.91 1.79 -4.74
CA GLU A 168 2.19 1.30 -4.23
C GLU A 168 2.45 -0.13 -4.70
N THR A 169 3.72 -0.47 -4.91
CA THR A 169 4.13 -1.84 -5.15
C THR A 169 4.27 -2.58 -3.82
N ILE A 170 3.64 -3.74 -3.71
CA ILE A 170 3.81 -4.61 -2.55
C ILE A 170 5.26 -5.09 -2.51
N GLN A 171 5.96 -4.82 -1.39
CA GLN A 171 7.36 -5.21 -1.21
C GLN A 171 7.54 -6.35 -0.21
N SER A 172 6.45 -6.91 0.31
CA SER A 172 6.47 -7.99 1.29
C SER A 172 7.00 -9.29 0.68
N GLU A 173 8.21 -9.69 1.04
CA GLU A 173 8.81 -10.97 0.63
C GLU A 173 7.88 -12.15 0.93
N ARG A 174 7.28 -12.19 2.12
CA ARG A 174 6.32 -13.23 2.51
C ARG A 174 5.14 -13.35 1.55
N PHE A 175 4.66 -12.23 1.01
CA PHE A 175 3.57 -12.23 0.02
C PHE A 175 3.99 -12.99 -1.23
N TYR A 176 5.17 -12.66 -1.78
CA TYR A 176 5.69 -13.31 -3.00
C TYR A 176 6.03 -14.77 -2.76
N GLU A 177 6.68 -15.11 -1.65
CA GLU A 177 6.95 -16.50 -1.29
C GLU A 177 5.67 -17.34 -1.24
N SER A 178 4.63 -16.85 -0.55
CA SER A 178 3.34 -17.52 -0.46
C SER A 178 2.69 -17.72 -1.82
N PHE A 179 2.80 -16.72 -2.71
CA PHE A 179 2.27 -16.81 -4.06
C PHE A 179 3.04 -17.82 -4.91
N PHE A 180 4.37 -17.81 -4.87
CA PHE A 180 5.21 -18.78 -5.58
C PHE A 180 4.99 -20.21 -5.10
N GLU A 181 4.81 -20.42 -3.80
CA GLU A 181 4.46 -21.74 -3.25
C GLU A 181 3.09 -22.22 -3.74
N LEU A 182 2.13 -21.31 -3.87
CA LEU A 182 0.83 -21.66 -4.43
C LEU A 182 0.93 -22.04 -5.90
N MET A 183 1.72 -21.32 -6.71
CA MET A 183 2.01 -21.67 -8.12
C MET A 183 2.65 -23.05 -8.21
N ARG A 184 3.64 -23.35 -7.35
CA ARG A 184 4.31 -24.65 -7.32
C ARG A 184 3.33 -25.79 -7.05
N ARG A 185 2.38 -25.61 -6.12
CA ARG A 185 1.35 -26.61 -5.85
C ARG A 185 0.50 -26.93 -7.08
N TYR A 186 0.12 -25.93 -7.86
CA TYR A 186 -0.63 -26.15 -9.11
C TYR A 186 0.20 -26.85 -10.18
N LEU A 187 1.49 -26.57 -10.29
CA LEU A 187 2.39 -27.29 -11.20
C LEU A 187 2.51 -28.78 -10.83
N LEU A 188 2.57 -29.11 -9.53
CA LEU A 188 2.64 -30.49 -9.07
C LEU A 188 1.34 -31.27 -9.36
N VAL A 189 0.18 -30.64 -9.22
CA VAL A 189 -1.11 -31.25 -9.57
C VAL A 189 -1.16 -31.57 -11.06
N ASP A 190 -0.77 -30.63 -11.91
CA ASP A 190 -0.75 -30.84 -13.38
C ASP A 190 0.22 -31.97 -13.79
N ALA A 191 1.38 -32.06 -13.13
CA ALA A 191 2.34 -33.15 -13.39
C ALA A 191 1.77 -34.52 -12.96
N ALA A 192 1.04 -34.57 -11.87
CA ALA A 192 0.38 -35.80 -11.40
C ALA A 192 -0.75 -36.23 -12.34
N ASP A 193 -1.56 -35.31 -12.85
CA ASP A 193 -2.65 -35.58 -13.79
C ASP A 193 -2.12 -36.13 -15.11
N VAL A 194 -1.01 -35.57 -15.63
CA VAL A 194 -0.34 -36.07 -16.83
C VAL A 194 0.24 -37.48 -16.63
N ALA A 195 0.78 -37.76 -15.44
CA ALA A 195 1.33 -39.07 -15.12
C ALA A 195 0.25 -40.16 -14.91
N THR A 196 -0.96 -39.75 -14.53
CA THR A 196 -2.07 -40.67 -14.20
C THR A 196 -2.99 -40.91 -15.41
N SER A 197 -2.89 -40.09 -16.50
CA SER A 197 -3.64 -40.31 -17.73
C SER A 197 -3.01 -41.44 -18.54
N PRO A 198 -3.60 -42.67 -18.57
CA PRO A 198 -3.05 -43.77 -19.35
C PRO A 198 -3.12 -43.40 -20.83
N ALA A 199 -2.12 -43.83 -21.59
CA ALA A 199 -2.04 -43.69 -23.03
C ALA A 199 -3.23 -44.40 -23.72
N GLU A 200 -4.38 -43.78 -23.74
CA GLU A 200 -5.60 -44.26 -24.44
C GLU A 200 -5.62 -43.92 -25.94
N SER A 201 -4.50 -43.51 -26.51
CA SER A 201 -4.48 -43.20 -27.97
C SER A 201 -3.67 -44.17 -28.83
N ALA A 202 -3.34 -45.37 -28.35
CA ALA A 202 -2.59 -46.32 -29.18
C ALA A 202 -3.39 -47.54 -29.70
N SER A 203 -4.74 -47.56 -29.54
CA SER A 203 -5.53 -48.74 -29.95
C SER A 203 -6.65 -48.45 -30.98
N ALA A 204 -6.49 -47.49 -31.85
CA ALA A 204 -7.45 -47.29 -32.93
C ALA A 204 -6.73 -47.22 -34.31
N LYS A 205 -5.92 -48.27 -34.64
CA LYS A 205 -5.53 -48.53 -36.00
C LYS A 205 -5.30 -49.99 -36.22
N LYS A 206 -6.32 -50.71 -36.63
CA LYS A 206 -6.24 -51.93 -37.44
C LYS A 206 -7.51 -52.12 -38.27
N PRO A 207 -7.33 -52.71 -39.44
CA PRO A 207 -7.74 -52.29 -40.78
C PRO A 207 -9.19 -52.64 -41.07
#